data_92a88462f0d51bb972f528b82f5f3fdb
#
_entry.id   92a88462f0d51bb972f528b82f5f3fdb
#
_cell.length_a   1.000
_cell.length_b   1.000
_cell.length_c   1.000
_cell.angle_alpha   90.00
_cell.angle_beta   90.00
_cell.angle_gamma   90.00
#
_symmetry.space_group_name_H-M   'P 1'
#
loop_
_entity.id
_entity.type
_entity.pdbx_description
1 polymer ?
#
loop_
_entity_poly.entity_id
_entity_poly.type
_entity_poly.pdbx_seq_one_letter_code
_entity_poly.pdbx_strand_id
1 'polypeptide(L)'
;MFSARDTLQQVDPELWQAIQAEDRRQEDHIELIASENYVSYAVMQAQGSQLTNKYAEGYPGKRYYGGCEHVDVVEQIAIDRLKALFGADAANVQPNSGSQANQAVLMAFAKPGDTIMGMSLAEGGHLTHGMPLNMSGKWFNVVSYGLNEKEEIDYDQVEKLAREHKPRIIVAGASAYALRIDFERFAKIAKEVGAIMWVDMAHYAGLIAAGYYPNPVPHADVVTTTTHKTLRGPRGGVILMKAEHEKAINSAIFPGLQGGPLMHVIAAKATAFKEAATQGFKDYQEQVLNNARVMARVLGEERGLRVVSGRTESHVFLLDLRNKNITGKEAEAALGRAHITVNKNGIPNDPQKPFVTSGIRIGSPAMTTRGFTEIEAEQIAHLIADVLDAPNDEAVAATVRAKVSAICKKFPVYGA
;
A
#
# COMPACT_ATOMS: atom_id res chain seq x y z
N MET A 1 -5.65 16.70 38.94
CA MET A 1 -5.45 15.28 38.63
C MET A 1 -6.44 14.96 37.50
N PHE A 2 -6.01 14.49 36.34
CA PHE A 2 -6.95 14.13 35.27
C PHE A 2 -7.72 12.86 35.64
N SER A 3 -8.95 12.75 35.15
CA SER A 3 -9.77 11.54 35.33
C SER A 3 -9.49 10.56 34.16
N ALA A 4 -9.35 9.27 34.47
CA ALA A 4 -9.25 8.23 33.45
C ALA A 4 -10.54 8.07 32.60
N ARG A 5 -11.59 8.81 32.92
CA ARG A 5 -12.88 8.80 32.20
C ARG A 5 -13.10 10.03 31.35
N ASP A 6 -12.18 11.02 31.43
CA ASP A 6 -12.29 12.22 30.60
C ASP A 6 -12.13 11.85 29.12
N THR A 7 -12.96 12.44 28.29
CA THR A 7 -12.90 12.25 26.84
C THR A 7 -11.79 13.10 26.22
N LEU A 8 -11.35 12.75 25.02
CA LEU A 8 -10.36 13.55 24.29
C LEU A 8 -10.79 15.01 24.15
N GLN A 9 -12.07 15.25 23.87
CA GLN A 9 -12.62 16.61 23.76
C GLN A 9 -12.48 17.42 25.06
N GLN A 10 -12.57 16.76 26.22
CA GLN A 10 -12.41 17.42 27.54
C GLN A 10 -10.95 17.66 27.89
N VAL A 11 -10.07 16.72 27.52
CA VAL A 11 -8.63 16.76 27.86
C VAL A 11 -7.85 17.66 26.89
N ASP A 12 -8.16 17.55 25.60
CA ASP A 12 -7.45 18.24 24.52
C ASP A 12 -8.41 18.66 23.39
N PRO A 13 -9.13 19.76 23.60
CA PRO A 13 -10.11 20.26 22.64
C PRO A 13 -9.47 20.72 21.31
N GLU A 14 -8.19 21.13 21.31
CA GLU A 14 -7.48 21.53 20.09
C GLU A 14 -7.21 20.30 19.21
N LEU A 15 -6.68 19.23 19.77
CA LEU A 15 -6.48 17.98 19.07
C LEU A 15 -7.82 17.37 18.59
N TRP A 16 -8.85 17.44 19.44
CA TRP A 16 -10.20 16.99 19.07
C TRP A 16 -10.72 17.72 17.83
N GLN A 17 -10.59 19.04 17.76
CA GLN A 17 -10.99 19.84 16.60
C GLN A 17 -10.21 19.45 15.34
N ALA A 18 -8.91 19.20 15.44
CA ALA A 18 -8.09 18.75 14.31
C ALA A 18 -8.56 17.37 13.76
N ILE A 19 -8.87 16.43 14.65
CA ILE A 19 -9.43 15.12 14.25
C ILE A 19 -10.77 15.31 13.56
N GLN A 20 -11.68 16.11 14.13
CA GLN A 20 -12.97 16.39 13.52
C GLN A 20 -12.87 17.11 12.15
N ALA A 21 -11.80 17.89 11.95
CA ALA A 21 -11.54 18.52 10.65
C ALA A 21 -11.11 17.48 9.61
N GLU A 22 -10.27 16.51 10.01
CA GLU A 22 -9.87 15.42 9.13
C GLU A 22 -11.05 14.47 8.84
N ASP A 23 -11.89 14.14 9.82
CA ASP A 23 -13.11 13.35 9.61
C ASP A 23 -14.00 14.01 8.53
N ARG A 24 -14.21 15.32 8.63
CA ARG A 24 -14.97 16.08 7.61
C ARG A 24 -14.28 16.07 6.25
N ARG A 25 -12.94 16.22 6.21
CA ARG A 25 -12.18 16.14 4.95
C ARG A 25 -12.39 14.80 4.26
N GLN A 26 -12.32 13.70 5.01
CA GLN A 26 -12.55 12.35 4.46
C GLN A 26 -13.96 12.18 3.93
N GLU A 27 -14.97 12.77 4.56
CA GLU A 27 -16.36 12.74 4.06
C GLU A 27 -16.55 13.61 2.82
N ASP A 28 -15.93 14.79 2.76
CA ASP A 28 -16.17 15.80 1.72
C ASP A 28 -15.32 15.60 0.45
N HIS A 29 -14.21 14.85 0.54
CA HIS A 29 -13.29 14.64 -0.56
C HIS A 29 -13.41 13.24 -1.17
N ILE A 30 -13.12 13.13 -2.46
CA ILE A 30 -12.92 11.86 -3.13
C ILE A 30 -11.44 11.48 -3.00
N GLU A 31 -11.16 10.40 -2.26
CA GLU A 31 -9.81 9.89 -2.03
C GLU A 31 -9.40 8.92 -3.15
N LEU A 32 -8.35 9.28 -3.87
CA LEU A 32 -7.79 8.50 -4.98
C LEU A 32 -6.29 8.20 -4.80
N ILE A 33 -5.73 8.46 -3.62
CA ILE A 33 -4.37 7.99 -3.32
C ILE A 33 -4.39 6.46 -3.25
N ALA A 34 -3.65 5.80 -4.13
CA ALA A 34 -3.69 4.34 -4.32
C ALA A 34 -3.27 3.52 -3.08
N SER A 35 -2.60 4.16 -2.13
CA SER A 35 -2.14 3.56 -0.86
C SER A 35 -3.03 3.89 0.34
N GLU A 36 -4.19 4.52 0.13
CA GLU A 36 -5.14 4.87 1.18
C GLU A 36 -6.45 4.06 1.05
N ASN A 37 -7.11 3.89 2.18
CA ASN A 37 -8.40 3.19 2.27
C ASN A 37 -9.11 3.55 3.58
N TYR A 38 -10.38 3.20 3.68
CA TYR A 38 -11.19 3.37 4.88
C TYR A 38 -11.42 2.02 5.55
N VAL A 39 -11.06 1.92 6.82
CA VAL A 39 -11.23 0.70 7.61
C VAL A 39 -12.67 0.58 8.14
N SER A 40 -13.10 -0.63 8.51
CA SER A 40 -14.40 -0.82 9.16
C SER A 40 -14.41 -0.29 10.61
N TYR A 41 -15.61 -0.03 11.14
CA TYR A 41 -15.77 0.27 12.57
C TYR A 41 -15.21 -0.82 13.48
N ALA A 42 -15.31 -2.09 13.09
CA ALA A 42 -14.76 -3.21 13.87
C ALA A 42 -13.23 -3.13 13.96
N VAL A 43 -12.55 -2.75 12.90
CA VAL A 43 -11.09 -2.50 12.90
C VAL A 43 -10.75 -1.33 13.82
N MET A 44 -11.47 -0.21 13.74
CA MET A 44 -11.25 0.95 14.62
C MET A 44 -11.53 0.60 16.09
N GLN A 45 -12.59 -0.17 16.39
CA GLN A 45 -12.90 -0.62 17.73
C GLN A 45 -11.80 -1.52 18.32
N ALA A 46 -11.25 -2.43 17.54
CA ALA A 46 -10.12 -3.27 17.97
C ALA A 46 -8.88 -2.42 18.25
N GLN A 47 -8.60 -1.43 17.40
CA GLN A 47 -7.47 -0.52 17.57
C GLN A 47 -7.60 0.38 18.79
N GLY A 48 -8.80 0.85 19.13
CA GLY A 48 -9.09 1.66 20.32
C GLY A 48 -9.28 0.85 21.61
N SER A 49 -8.97 -0.44 21.63
CA SER A 49 -9.20 -1.32 22.77
C SER A 49 -8.15 -1.18 23.88
N GLN A 50 -8.47 -1.71 25.06
CA GLN A 50 -7.57 -1.75 26.23
C GLN A 50 -6.29 -2.59 26.01
N LEU A 51 -6.20 -3.31 24.88
CA LEU A 51 -4.97 -4.04 24.51
C LEU A 51 -3.76 -3.12 24.34
N THR A 52 -3.97 -1.81 24.13
CA THR A 52 -2.91 -0.79 24.12
C THR A 52 -2.11 -0.73 25.43
N ASN A 53 -2.69 -1.18 26.56
CA ASN A 53 -2.07 -1.16 27.86
C ASN A 53 -1.10 -2.33 28.10
N LYS A 54 -1.13 -3.38 27.26
CA LYS A 54 -0.41 -4.61 27.52
C LYS A 54 0.95 -4.67 26.86
N TYR A 55 1.98 -4.90 27.67
CA TYR A 55 3.35 -5.14 27.23
C TYR A 55 3.56 -6.66 27.00
N ALA A 56 3.95 -7.06 25.76
CA ALA A 56 3.97 -8.46 25.35
C ALA A 56 5.20 -8.83 24.50
N GLU A 57 6.41 -8.43 24.93
CA GLU A 57 7.67 -8.83 24.25
C GLU A 57 7.79 -10.35 24.12
N GLY A 58 8.31 -10.80 23.00
CA GLY A 58 8.38 -12.18 22.62
C GLY A 58 7.25 -12.60 21.68
N TYR A 59 6.85 -13.85 21.74
CA TYR A 59 5.86 -14.47 20.85
C TYR A 59 4.84 -15.29 21.66
N PRO A 60 3.69 -15.67 21.10
CA PRO A 60 2.69 -16.49 21.81
C PRO A 60 3.32 -17.71 22.49
N GLY A 61 3.04 -17.90 23.78
CA GLY A 61 3.60 -18.97 24.61
C GLY A 61 5.08 -18.80 25.00
N LYS A 62 5.75 -17.74 24.53
CA LYS A 62 7.16 -17.43 24.79
C LYS A 62 7.36 -15.93 25.05
N ARG A 63 6.61 -15.39 26.02
CA ARG A 63 6.69 -13.98 26.41
C ARG A 63 7.72 -13.75 27.49
N TYR A 64 8.24 -12.53 27.54
CA TYR A 64 9.15 -12.07 28.58
C TYR A 64 8.39 -11.48 29.78
N TYR A 65 7.07 -11.30 29.69
CA TYR A 65 6.22 -10.70 30.72
C TYR A 65 5.04 -11.62 31.06
N GLY A 66 4.57 -11.56 32.31
CA GLY A 66 3.37 -12.27 32.75
C GLY A 66 2.08 -11.64 32.26
N GLY A 67 0.94 -12.35 32.42
CA GLY A 67 -0.38 -11.84 32.08
C GLY A 67 -0.62 -11.74 30.57
N CYS A 68 -0.01 -12.61 29.78
CA CYS A 68 -0.11 -12.60 28.30
C CYS A 68 -1.07 -13.64 27.73
N GLU A 69 -1.76 -14.40 28.56
CA GLU A 69 -2.64 -15.51 28.15
C GLU A 69 -3.69 -15.10 27.12
N HIS A 70 -4.26 -13.91 27.24
CA HIS A 70 -5.27 -13.41 26.30
C HIS A 70 -4.68 -12.75 25.06
N VAL A 71 -3.56 -12.01 25.20
CA VAL A 71 -2.90 -11.40 24.03
C VAL A 71 -2.21 -12.46 23.18
N ASP A 72 -1.79 -13.59 23.74
CA ASP A 72 -1.32 -14.76 22.99
C ASP A 72 -2.40 -15.29 22.05
N VAL A 73 -3.64 -15.38 22.53
CA VAL A 73 -4.79 -15.77 21.70
C VAL A 73 -5.02 -14.77 20.58
N VAL A 74 -4.94 -13.47 20.86
CA VAL A 74 -5.12 -12.41 19.85
C VAL A 74 -4.07 -12.51 18.75
N GLU A 75 -2.80 -12.64 19.13
CA GLU A 75 -1.72 -12.73 18.14
C GLU A 75 -1.79 -14.04 17.35
N GLN A 76 -2.11 -15.16 18.01
CA GLN A 76 -2.27 -16.44 17.33
C GLN A 76 -3.42 -16.42 16.30
N ILE A 77 -4.56 -15.80 16.65
CA ILE A 77 -5.67 -15.59 15.70
C ILE A 77 -5.23 -14.79 14.48
N ALA A 78 -4.42 -13.74 14.67
CA ALA A 78 -3.91 -12.93 13.57
C ALA A 78 -2.97 -13.74 12.66
N ILE A 79 -2.06 -14.52 13.25
CA ILE A 79 -1.12 -15.41 12.52
C ILE A 79 -1.90 -16.45 11.71
N ASP A 80 -2.83 -17.15 12.33
CA ASP A 80 -3.59 -18.24 11.68
C ASP A 80 -4.45 -17.71 10.52
N ARG A 81 -5.13 -16.59 10.73
CA ARG A 81 -5.92 -15.93 9.67
C ARG A 81 -5.07 -15.46 8.51
N LEU A 82 -3.93 -14.87 8.80
CA LEU A 82 -3.01 -14.38 7.77
C LEU A 82 -2.44 -15.53 6.93
N LYS A 83 -2.01 -16.62 7.59
CA LYS A 83 -1.55 -17.84 6.92
C LYS A 83 -2.62 -18.44 6.02
N ALA A 84 -3.85 -18.58 6.55
CA ALA A 84 -4.97 -19.12 5.78
C ALA A 84 -5.36 -18.25 4.58
N LEU A 85 -5.29 -16.92 4.74
CA LEU A 85 -5.67 -15.96 3.70
C LEU A 85 -4.79 -16.05 2.46
N PHE A 86 -3.48 -16.30 2.63
CA PHE A 86 -2.50 -16.30 1.54
C PHE A 86 -1.89 -17.68 1.25
N GLY A 87 -2.16 -18.69 2.07
CA GLY A 87 -1.59 -20.03 1.92
C GLY A 87 -0.12 -20.13 2.33
N ALA A 88 0.31 -19.43 3.38
CA ALA A 88 1.70 -19.41 3.82
C ALA A 88 1.98 -20.45 4.93
N ASP A 89 3.23 -20.93 4.99
CA ASP A 89 3.66 -21.87 6.04
C ASP A 89 3.78 -21.19 7.40
N ALA A 90 4.35 -19.97 7.43
CA ALA A 90 4.59 -19.20 8.63
C ALA A 90 4.30 -17.70 8.40
N ALA A 91 4.02 -16.99 9.49
CA ALA A 91 3.71 -15.56 9.44
C ALA A 91 4.17 -14.83 10.71
N ASN A 92 4.58 -13.56 10.54
CA ASN A 92 4.84 -12.63 11.64
C ASN A 92 3.93 -11.40 11.47
N VAL A 93 3.13 -11.11 12.51
CA VAL A 93 2.14 -10.02 12.50
C VAL A 93 2.57 -8.81 13.33
N GLN A 94 3.77 -8.83 13.91
CA GLN A 94 4.26 -7.77 14.79
C GLN A 94 4.81 -6.52 14.09
N PRO A 95 5.26 -6.51 12.81
CA PRO A 95 5.79 -5.30 12.20
C PRO A 95 4.84 -4.09 12.34
N ASN A 96 5.36 -2.96 12.86
CA ASN A 96 4.57 -1.73 13.04
C ASN A 96 4.27 -1.03 11.72
N SER A 97 5.03 -1.33 10.67
CA SER A 97 4.84 -0.79 9.31
C SER A 97 5.39 -1.74 8.25
N GLY A 98 5.01 -1.52 6.98
CA GLY A 98 5.63 -2.21 5.85
C GLY A 98 7.14 -1.96 5.77
N SER A 99 7.59 -0.74 6.07
CA SER A 99 9.02 -0.43 6.10
C SER A 99 9.79 -1.25 7.14
N GLN A 100 9.23 -1.47 8.32
CA GLN A 100 9.85 -2.32 9.35
C GLN A 100 9.80 -3.81 8.98
N ALA A 101 8.72 -4.26 8.34
CA ALA A 101 8.68 -5.61 7.75
C ALA A 101 9.80 -5.79 6.72
N ASN A 102 10.00 -4.83 5.84
CA ASN A 102 11.06 -4.84 4.83
C ASN A 102 12.46 -4.79 5.45
N GLN A 103 12.65 -3.98 6.49
CA GLN A 103 13.91 -3.95 7.26
C GLN A 103 14.22 -5.30 7.91
N ALA A 104 13.21 -6.00 8.43
CA ALA A 104 13.40 -7.32 9.02
C ALA A 104 13.87 -8.35 7.99
N VAL A 105 13.33 -8.32 6.77
CA VAL A 105 13.81 -9.18 5.67
C VAL A 105 15.26 -8.88 5.34
N LEU A 106 15.60 -7.60 5.17
CA LEU A 106 16.98 -7.19 4.91
C LEU A 106 17.93 -7.62 6.03
N MET A 107 17.54 -7.43 7.29
CA MET A 107 18.33 -7.82 8.45
C MET A 107 18.50 -9.35 8.59
N ALA A 108 17.46 -10.12 8.23
CA ALA A 108 17.49 -11.57 8.32
C ALA A 108 18.39 -12.24 7.27
N PHE A 109 18.48 -11.65 6.07
CA PHE A 109 19.09 -12.34 4.92
C PHE A 109 20.31 -11.65 4.31
N ALA A 110 20.61 -10.41 4.70
CA ALA A 110 21.74 -9.65 4.17
C ALA A 110 22.52 -8.93 5.28
N LYS A 111 23.78 -8.59 4.98
CA LYS A 111 24.66 -7.78 5.83
C LYS A 111 24.95 -6.45 5.14
N PRO A 112 25.25 -5.37 5.89
CA PRO A 112 25.71 -4.13 5.27
C PRO A 112 26.85 -4.39 4.29
N GLY A 113 26.73 -3.84 3.07
CA GLY A 113 27.67 -4.07 1.96
C GLY A 113 27.28 -5.21 1.00
N ASP A 114 26.33 -6.07 1.36
CA ASP A 114 25.80 -7.05 0.40
C ASP A 114 25.05 -6.36 -0.74
N THR A 115 24.96 -7.04 -1.88
CA THR A 115 24.19 -6.54 -3.03
C THR A 115 22.74 -6.97 -2.93
N ILE A 116 21.82 -6.01 -3.09
CA ILE A 116 20.39 -6.24 -3.25
C ILE A 116 19.93 -5.73 -4.61
N MET A 117 18.91 -6.35 -5.18
CA MET A 117 18.33 -5.93 -6.46
C MET A 117 16.84 -5.65 -6.31
N GLY A 118 16.40 -4.48 -6.80
CA GLY A 118 15.00 -4.06 -6.73
C GLY A 118 14.61 -3.15 -7.88
N MET A 119 13.30 -2.88 -8.02
CA MET A 119 12.80 -1.94 -9.03
C MET A 119 13.26 -0.52 -8.71
N SER A 120 13.68 0.21 -9.74
CA SER A 120 14.02 1.63 -9.64
C SER A 120 12.85 2.44 -9.08
N LEU A 121 13.13 3.36 -8.13
CA LEU A 121 12.11 4.27 -7.59
C LEU A 121 11.49 5.14 -8.70
N ALA A 122 12.29 5.56 -9.68
CA ALA A 122 11.85 6.38 -10.81
C ALA A 122 10.87 5.64 -11.73
N GLU A 123 10.85 4.32 -11.69
CA GLU A 123 10.01 3.47 -12.54
C GLU A 123 8.92 2.72 -11.74
N GLY A 124 8.67 3.12 -10.50
CA GLY A 124 7.58 2.65 -9.68
C GLY A 124 7.96 1.78 -8.48
N GLY A 125 9.24 1.58 -8.19
CA GLY A 125 9.71 0.88 -7.00
C GLY A 125 9.31 1.58 -5.69
N HIS A 126 9.55 0.92 -4.57
CA HIS A 126 9.34 1.50 -3.24
C HIS A 126 10.66 2.02 -2.66
N LEU A 127 10.59 3.05 -1.80
CA LEU A 127 11.78 3.64 -1.19
C LEU A 127 12.64 2.62 -0.40
N THR A 128 12.02 1.60 0.19
CA THR A 128 12.72 0.56 0.94
C THR A 128 13.38 -0.52 0.06
N HIS A 129 13.29 -0.39 -1.27
CA HIS A 129 13.92 -1.31 -2.23
C HIS A 129 15.28 -0.80 -2.73
N GLY A 130 15.93 0.11 -2.00
CA GLY A 130 17.28 0.59 -2.31
C GLY A 130 17.38 2.08 -2.62
N MET A 131 16.37 2.91 -2.32
CA MET A 131 16.46 4.35 -2.52
C MET A 131 17.62 4.93 -1.69
N PRO A 132 18.50 5.78 -2.26
CA PRO A 132 19.76 6.19 -1.63
C PRO A 132 19.63 6.85 -0.25
N LEU A 133 18.54 7.57 0.02
CA LEU A 133 18.30 8.19 1.33
C LEU A 133 17.67 7.25 2.35
N ASN A 134 17.13 6.10 1.88
CA ASN A 134 16.57 5.07 2.75
C ASN A 134 17.69 4.21 3.35
N MET A 135 17.42 3.54 4.48
CA MET A 135 18.34 2.59 5.08
C MET A 135 18.81 1.55 4.07
N SER A 136 17.92 1.04 3.23
CA SER A 136 18.23 0.03 2.21
C SER A 136 19.27 0.52 1.19
N GLY A 137 19.21 1.79 0.78
CA GLY A 137 20.22 2.38 -0.10
C GLY A 137 21.50 2.80 0.60
N LYS A 138 21.47 3.02 1.93
CA LYS A 138 22.65 3.39 2.72
C LYS A 138 23.49 2.21 3.15
N TRP A 139 22.89 1.06 3.37
CA TRP A 139 23.56 -0.10 3.94
C TRP A 139 23.96 -1.14 2.89
N PHE A 140 23.31 -1.16 1.74
CA PHE A 140 23.48 -2.19 0.72
C PHE A 140 23.99 -1.61 -0.60
N ASN A 141 24.68 -2.43 -1.37
CA ASN A 141 24.96 -2.14 -2.77
C ASN A 141 23.69 -2.42 -3.58
N VAL A 142 23.15 -1.40 -4.21
CA VAL A 142 21.85 -1.49 -4.89
C VAL A 142 22.04 -1.62 -6.39
N VAL A 143 21.43 -2.65 -6.96
CA VAL A 143 21.27 -2.84 -8.39
C VAL A 143 19.79 -2.64 -8.72
N SER A 144 19.49 -1.70 -9.61
CA SER A 144 18.10 -1.41 -9.97
C SER A 144 17.77 -1.98 -11.34
N TYR A 145 16.62 -2.68 -11.43
CA TYR A 145 16.00 -3.01 -12.71
C TYR A 145 14.87 -2.02 -13.03
N GLY A 146 14.47 -1.99 -14.29
CA GLY A 146 13.50 -1.03 -14.78
C GLY A 146 12.43 -1.62 -15.68
N LEU A 147 11.85 -0.75 -16.50
CA LEU A 147 10.81 -1.06 -17.47
C LEU A 147 11.40 -1.08 -18.88
N ASN A 148 10.77 -1.86 -19.76
CA ASN A 148 11.06 -1.87 -21.19
C ASN A 148 10.34 -0.70 -21.91
N GLU A 149 10.50 -0.62 -23.23
CA GLU A 149 9.87 0.43 -24.07
C GLU A 149 8.33 0.42 -24.03
N LYS A 150 7.71 -0.70 -23.61
CA LYS A 150 6.26 -0.84 -23.42
C LYS A 150 5.81 -0.46 -22.01
N GLU A 151 6.73 0.04 -21.19
CA GLU A 151 6.52 0.37 -19.78
C GLU A 151 6.09 -0.86 -18.94
N GLU A 152 6.56 -2.04 -19.34
CA GLU A 152 6.42 -3.30 -18.62
C GLU A 152 7.75 -3.67 -17.96
N ILE A 153 7.74 -4.43 -16.86
CA ILE A 153 8.98 -4.89 -16.21
C ILE A 153 9.86 -5.59 -17.25
N ASP A 154 11.11 -5.13 -17.38
CA ASP A 154 12.09 -5.75 -18.27
C ASP A 154 12.72 -6.97 -17.60
N TYR A 155 12.05 -8.11 -17.74
CA TYR A 155 12.52 -9.37 -17.14
C TYR A 155 13.85 -9.86 -17.72
N ASP A 156 14.18 -9.53 -18.97
CA ASP A 156 15.46 -9.89 -19.57
C ASP A 156 16.59 -9.06 -18.96
N GLN A 157 16.32 -7.78 -18.64
CA GLN A 157 17.22 -6.95 -17.85
C GLN A 157 17.38 -7.50 -16.43
N VAL A 158 16.29 -7.92 -15.77
CA VAL A 158 16.34 -8.53 -14.43
C VAL A 158 17.26 -9.74 -14.43
N GLU A 159 17.09 -10.65 -15.38
CA GLU A 159 17.90 -11.87 -15.51
C GLU A 159 19.38 -11.56 -15.76
N LYS A 160 19.66 -10.64 -16.69
CA LYS A 160 21.02 -10.19 -17.00
C LYS A 160 21.71 -9.59 -15.77
N LEU A 161 21.07 -8.66 -15.08
CA LEU A 161 21.61 -7.99 -13.90
C LEU A 161 21.80 -8.98 -12.74
N ALA A 162 20.88 -9.93 -12.55
CA ALA A 162 21.00 -10.95 -11.53
C ALA A 162 22.23 -11.85 -11.74
N ARG A 163 22.49 -12.28 -12.98
CA ARG A 163 23.67 -13.09 -13.31
C ARG A 163 24.97 -12.32 -13.16
N GLU A 164 24.98 -11.02 -13.55
CA GLU A 164 26.15 -10.17 -13.48
C GLU A 164 26.54 -9.83 -12.04
N HIS A 165 25.55 -9.41 -11.22
CA HIS A 165 25.80 -8.87 -9.89
C HIS A 165 25.61 -9.88 -8.76
N LYS A 166 24.98 -11.03 -9.00
CA LYS A 166 24.70 -12.10 -8.03
C LYS A 166 24.19 -11.56 -6.68
N PRO A 167 23.07 -10.82 -6.68
CA PRO A 167 22.56 -10.18 -5.48
C PRO A 167 22.21 -11.22 -4.41
N ARG A 168 22.35 -10.84 -3.14
CA ARG A 168 21.93 -11.66 -2.01
C ARG A 168 20.42 -11.77 -1.92
N ILE A 169 19.73 -10.70 -2.30
CA ILE A 169 18.25 -10.59 -2.29
C ILE A 169 17.79 -9.98 -3.62
N ILE A 170 16.76 -10.56 -4.21
CA ILE A 170 15.99 -9.95 -5.29
C ILE A 170 14.62 -9.62 -4.76
N VAL A 171 14.23 -8.33 -4.80
CA VAL A 171 12.92 -7.88 -4.41
C VAL A 171 12.05 -7.59 -5.62
N ALA A 172 10.89 -8.23 -5.68
CA ALA A 172 9.81 -7.92 -6.61
C ALA A 172 8.69 -7.19 -5.88
N GLY A 173 8.07 -6.23 -6.54
CA GLY A 173 7.01 -5.41 -5.97
C GLY A 173 7.18 -3.95 -6.34
N ALA A 174 6.08 -3.20 -6.33
CA ALA A 174 6.06 -1.83 -6.77
C ALA A 174 5.01 -1.00 -6.05
N SER A 175 5.24 0.33 -6.00
CA SER A 175 4.30 1.31 -5.44
C SER A 175 3.46 2.01 -6.51
N ALA A 176 3.93 1.99 -7.76
CA ALA A 176 3.34 2.75 -8.86
C ALA A 176 3.42 1.99 -10.20
N TYR A 177 3.15 0.69 -10.17
CA TYR A 177 3.13 -0.17 -11.35
C TYR A 177 1.72 -0.72 -11.55
N ALA A 178 1.14 -0.49 -12.73
CA ALA A 178 -0.26 -0.78 -13.01
C ALA A 178 -0.54 -2.22 -13.43
N LEU A 179 0.48 -2.94 -13.94
CA LEU A 179 0.31 -4.24 -14.56
C LEU A 179 0.59 -5.39 -13.60
N ARG A 180 0.32 -6.62 -14.05
CA ARG A 180 0.65 -7.83 -13.29
C ARG A 180 2.14 -8.07 -13.25
N ILE A 181 2.62 -8.58 -12.11
CA ILE A 181 4.01 -9.01 -11.91
C ILE A 181 4.08 -10.52 -12.02
N ASP A 182 5.00 -11.02 -12.85
CA ASP A 182 5.29 -12.45 -12.98
C ASP A 182 6.25 -12.90 -11.87
N PHE A 183 5.69 -13.29 -10.73
CA PHE A 183 6.46 -13.75 -9.58
C PHE A 183 7.16 -15.08 -9.84
N GLU A 184 6.62 -15.93 -10.71
CA GLU A 184 7.25 -17.19 -11.05
C GLU A 184 8.55 -16.96 -11.84
N ARG A 185 8.57 -16.00 -12.77
CA ARG A 185 9.78 -15.64 -13.52
C ARG A 185 10.84 -15.05 -12.58
N PHE A 186 10.47 -14.19 -11.66
CA PHE A 186 11.39 -13.68 -10.62
C PHE A 186 11.97 -14.81 -9.76
N ALA A 187 11.15 -15.77 -9.34
CA ALA A 187 11.60 -16.90 -8.53
C ALA A 187 12.60 -17.80 -9.28
N LYS A 188 12.38 -18.04 -10.58
CA LYS A 188 13.33 -18.77 -11.44
C LYS A 188 14.68 -18.06 -11.50
N ILE A 189 14.66 -16.74 -11.75
CA ILE A 189 15.88 -15.92 -11.78
C ILE A 189 16.60 -15.94 -10.43
N ALA A 190 15.89 -15.73 -9.32
CA ALA A 190 16.47 -15.75 -7.98
C ALA A 190 17.12 -17.10 -7.65
N LYS A 191 16.44 -18.20 -7.97
CA LYS A 191 16.96 -19.56 -7.77
C LYS A 191 18.22 -19.81 -8.58
N GLU A 192 18.29 -19.33 -9.82
CA GLU A 192 19.45 -19.53 -10.71
C GLU A 192 20.72 -18.90 -10.12
N VAL A 193 20.60 -17.73 -9.48
CA VAL A 193 21.75 -17.01 -8.91
C VAL A 193 21.94 -17.26 -7.42
N GLY A 194 21.09 -18.08 -6.78
CA GLY A 194 21.16 -18.38 -5.35
C GLY A 194 20.73 -17.21 -4.45
N ALA A 195 19.90 -16.32 -4.94
CA ALA A 195 19.37 -15.19 -4.18
C ALA A 195 18.11 -15.57 -3.40
N ILE A 196 17.87 -14.90 -2.27
CA ILE A 196 16.56 -14.90 -1.60
C ILE A 196 15.56 -14.15 -2.45
N MET A 197 14.44 -14.80 -2.78
CA MET A 197 13.30 -14.18 -3.46
C MET A 197 12.39 -13.53 -2.43
N TRP A 198 12.41 -12.20 -2.38
CA TRP A 198 11.50 -11.42 -1.54
C TRP A 198 10.47 -10.69 -2.40
N VAL A 199 9.19 -10.78 -2.02
CA VAL A 199 8.12 -10.01 -2.65
C VAL A 199 7.53 -9.02 -1.65
N ASP A 200 7.52 -7.74 -2.02
CA ASP A 200 6.72 -6.71 -1.35
C ASP A 200 5.40 -6.55 -2.10
N MET A 201 4.34 -7.20 -1.59
CA MET A 201 3.01 -7.17 -2.21
C MET A 201 2.10 -6.07 -1.65
N ALA A 202 2.64 -5.08 -0.94
CA ALA A 202 1.87 -4.11 -0.17
C ALA A 202 0.75 -3.43 -0.95
N HIS A 203 0.95 -3.07 -2.21
CA HIS A 203 -0.08 -2.45 -3.03
C HIS A 203 -1.16 -3.44 -3.48
N TYR A 204 -0.80 -4.70 -3.70
CA TYR A 204 -1.66 -5.70 -4.35
C TYR A 204 -2.29 -6.69 -3.37
N ALA A 205 -1.96 -6.64 -2.07
CA ALA A 205 -2.32 -7.66 -1.09
C ALA A 205 -3.83 -7.95 -1.02
N GLY A 206 -4.68 -6.94 -1.11
CA GLY A 206 -6.13 -7.14 -1.13
C GLY A 206 -6.60 -7.88 -2.39
N LEU A 207 -6.07 -7.51 -3.56
CA LEU A 207 -6.36 -8.18 -4.83
C LEU A 207 -5.87 -9.64 -4.83
N ILE A 208 -4.71 -9.90 -4.22
CA ILE A 208 -4.13 -11.24 -4.07
C ILE A 208 -5.02 -12.08 -3.15
N ALA A 209 -5.43 -11.54 -2.00
CA ALA A 209 -6.32 -12.21 -1.04
C ALA A 209 -7.67 -12.60 -1.67
N ALA A 210 -8.17 -11.77 -2.58
CA ALA A 210 -9.41 -12.01 -3.31
C ALA A 210 -9.24 -12.94 -4.54
N GLY A 211 -8.01 -13.24 -4.96
CA GLY A 211 -7.72 -14.09 -6.13
C GLY A 211 -7.68 -13.34 -7.47
N TYR A 212 -7.67 -12.01 -7.46
CA TYR A 212 -7.68 -11.19 -8.69
C TYR A 212 -6.29 -10.75 -9.16
N TYR A 213 -5.23 -11.04 -8.40
CA TYR A 213 -3.84 -10.77 -8.76
C TYR A 213 -2.97 -11.99 -8.43
N PRO A 214 -1.86 -12.24 -9.14
CA PRO A 214 -1.00 -13.40 -8.90
C PRO A 214 -0.53 -13.48 -7.43
N ASN A 215 -0.65 -14.65 -6.80
CA ASN A 215 -0.19 -14.87 -5.43
C ASN A 215 1.32 -15.18 -5.42
N PRO A 216 2.17 -14.37 -4.78
CA PRO A 216 3.61 -14.61 -4.71
C PRO A 216 4.01 -15.70 -3.71
N VAL A 217 3.16 -16.05 -2.74
CA VAL A 217 3.52 -16.94 -1.62
C VAL A 217 4.05 -18.30 -2.06
N PRO A 218 3.50 -18.98 -3.09
CA PRO A 218 4.06 -20.24 -3.57
C PRO A 218 5.45 -20.12 -4.21
N HIS A 219 5.85 -18.93 -4.63
CA HIS A 219 7.06 -18.69 -5.41
C HIS A 219 8.20 -18.04 -4.61
N ALA A 220 7.86 -17.20 -3.64
CA ALA A 220 8.81 -16.41 -2.85
C ALA A 220 9.31 -17.16 -1.61
N ASP A 221 10.51 -16.80 -1.14
CA ASP A 221 11.02 -17.24 0.15
C ASP A 221 10.37 -16.46 1.29
N VAL A 222 10.19 -15.16 1.08
CA VAL A 222 9.56 -14.23 2.02
C VAL A 222 8.68 -13.23 1.27
N VAL A 223 7.53 -12.92 1.86
CA VAL A 223 6.58 -11.94 1.34
C VAL A 223 6.25 -10.92 2.43
N THR A 224 6.39 -9.66 2.13
CA THR A 224 5.99 -8.56 3.03
C THR A 224 4.77 -7.84 2.48
N THR A 225 3.97 -7.28 3.37
CA THR A 225 2.89 -6.38 2.98
C THR A 225 2.56 -5.38 4.09
N THR A 226 2.01 -4.24 3.68
CA THR A 226 1.23 -3.39 4.58
C THR A 226 -0.17 -3.95 4.76
N THR A 227 -0.83 -3.59 5.85
CA THR A 227 -2.20 -4.03 6.12
C THR A 227 -3.28 -3.02 5.72
N HIS A 228 -2.92 -1.77 5.38
CA HIS A 228 -3.82 -0.63 5.28
C HIS A 228 -4.10 -0.09 3.86
N LYS A 229 -3.63 -0.77 2.80
CA LYS A 229 -3.87 -0.36 1.41
C LYS A 229 -5.07 -1.12 0.83
N THR A 230 -4.88 -1.89 -0.24
CA THR A 230 -5.94 -2.75 -0.79
C THR A 230 -6.47 -3.78 0.21
N LEU A 231 -5.67 -4.21 1.19
CA LEU A 231 -6.10 -5.15 2.24
C LEU A 231 -7.07 -4.53 3.26
N ARG A 232 -7.23 -3.21 3.28
CA ARG A 232 -8.25 -2.47 4.03
C ARG A 232 -8.20 -2.68 5.55
N GLY A 233 -7.02 -2.92 6.12
CA GLY A 233 -6.81 -3.09 7.56
C GLY A 233 -6.19 -1.86 8.23
N PRO A 234 -5.80 -1.98 9.50
CA PRO A 234 -5.14 -0.92 10.25
C PRO A 234 -3.76 -0.63 9.66
N ARG A 235 -3.20 0.53 9.96
CA ARG A 235 -1.82 0.85 9.61
C ARG A 235 -0.86 -0.09 10.33
N GLY A 236 -0.07 -0.82 9.55
CA GLY A 236 0.86 -1.82 10.03
C GLY A 236 1.52 -2.58 8.89
N GLY A 237 2.35 -3.54 9.23
CA GLY A 237 2.98 -4.48 8.32
C GLY A 237 2.88 -5.91 8.81
N VAL A 238 3.08 -6.87 7.92
CA VAL A 238 3.18 -8.29 8.23
C VAL A 238 4.19 -8.96 7.30
N ILE A 239 4.66 -10.13 7.69
CA ILE A 239 5.59 -10.94 6.91
C ILE A 239 5.04 -12.36 6.82
N LEU A 240 5.01 -12.90 5.61
CA LEU A 240 4.71 -14.29 5.29
C LEU A 240 5.99 -14.96 4.82
N MET A 241 6.20 -16.21 5.12
CA MET A 241 7.44 -16.89 4.77
C MET A 241 7.29 -18.39 4.69
N LYS A 242 8.25 -19.05 4.05
CA LYS A 242 8.45 -20.49 4.16
C LYS A 242 8.85 -20.83 5.60
N ALA A 243 8.47 -22.01 6.08
CA ALA A 243 8.72 -22.45 7.46
C ALA A 243 10.20 -22.36 7.88
N GLU A 244 11.13 -22.66 6.98
CA GLU A 244 12.58 -22.60 7.23
C GLU A 244 13.11 -21.21 7.59
N HIS A 245 12.41 -20.14 7.20
CA HIS A 245 12.79 -18.76 7.43
C HIS A 245 12.18 -18.13 8.69
N GLU A 246 11.24 -18.82 9.33
CA GLU A 246 10.47 -18.29 10.48
C GLU A 246 11.38 -17.81 11.61
N LYS A 247 12.36 -18.64 12.00
CA LYS A 247 13.28 -18.30 13.09
C LYS A 247 14.10 -17.05 12.79
N ALA A 248 14.60 -16.90 11.56
CA ALA A 248 15.42 -15.74 11.17
C ALA A 248 14.59 -14.47 11.17
N ILE A 249 13.41 -14.49 10.59
CA ILE A 249 12.49 -13.36 10.54
C ILE A 249 12.00 -12.97 11.94
N ASN A 250 11.58 -13.94 12.75
CA ASN A 250 11.11 -13.67 14.11
C ASN A 250 12.23 -13.04 14.96
N SER A 251 13.48 -13.52 14.83
CA SER A 251 14.63 -12.92 15.51
C SER A 251 14.96 -11.51 15.00
N ALA A 252 14.79 -11.24 13.71
CA ALA A 252 14.99 -9.91 13.13
C ALA A 252 13.93 -8.90 13.60
N ILE A 253 12.69 -9.32 13.78
CA ILE A 253 11.64 -8.48 14.36
C ILE A 253 11.89 -8.27 15.84
N PHE A 254 11.90 -9.32 16.64
CA PHE A 254 12.15 -9.26 18.08
C PHE A 254 13.27 -10.25 18.46
N PRO A 255 14.34 -9.79 19.10
CA PRO A 255 14.59 -8.43 19.59
C PRO A 255 15.33 -7.52 18.59
N GLY A 256 15.44 -7.90 17.31
CA GLY A 256 16.30 -7.23 16.33
C GLY A 256 15.94 -5.76 16.05
N LEU A 257 14.70 -5.50 15.70
CA LEU A 257 14.22 -4.18 15.26
C LEU A 257 13.17 -3.56 16.17
N GLN A 258 12.37 -4.38 16.84
CA GLN A 258 11.25 -3.96 17.67
C GLN A 258 11.35 -4.55 19.07
N GLY A 259 10.70 -3.91 20.05
CA GLY A 259 10.46 -4.40 21.40
C GLY A 259 9.02 -4.89 21.54
N GLY A 260 8.27 -4.33 22.53
CA GLY A 260 6.88 -4.70 22.78
C GLY A 260 5.97 -4.45 21.58
N PRO A 261 5.27 -5.49 21.09
CA PRO A 261 4.37 -5.35 19.96
C PRO A 261 3.11 -4.55 20.32
N LEU A 262 2.52 -3.90 19.33
CA LEU A 262 1.29 -3.12 19.46
C LEU A 262 0.08 -4.09 19.43
N MET A 263 -0.31 -4.64 20.58
CA MET A 263 -1.34 -5.68 20.66
C MET A 263 -2.71 -5.22 20.16
N HIS A 264 -3.07 -3.96 20.37
CA HIS A 264 -4.29 -3.35 19.82
C HIS A 264 -4.28 -3.28 18.28
N VAL A 265 -3.11 -3.03 17.67
CA VAL A 265 -2.97 -3.06 16.21
C VAL A 265 -3.02 -4.50 15.67
N ILE A 266 -2.42 -5.48 16.39
CA ILE A 266 -2.50 -6.90 16.03
C ILE A 266 -3.95 -7.38 16.08
N ALA A 267 -4.74 -6.98 17.08
CA ALA A 267 -6.17 -7.27 17.14
C ALA A 267 -6.92 -6.68 15.93
N ALA A 268 -6.61 -5.44 15.56
CA ALA A 268 -7.18 -4.80 14.37
C ALA A 268 -6.78 -5.50 13.06
N LYS A 269 -5.51 -5.97 12.96
CA LYS A 269 -5.07 -6.83 11.84
C LYS A 269 -5.87 -8.13 11.78
N ALA A 270 -6.06 -8.82 12.92
CA ALA A 270 -6.83 -10.04 13.00
C ALA A 270 -8.29 -9.84 12.53
N THR A 271 -8.89 -8.69 12.86
CA THR A 271 -10.24 -8.32 12.40
C THR A 271 -10.25 -8.13 10.89
N ALA A 272 -9.31 -7.34 10.34
CA ALA A 272 -9.21 -7.11 8.90
C ALA A 272 -8.98 -8.40 8.09
N PHE A 273 -8.17 -9.34 8.58
CA PHE A 273 -7.96 -10.63 7.91
C PHE A 273 -9.23 -11.48 7.92
N LYS A 274 -10.07 -11.37 8.96
CA LYS A 274 -11.38 -12.01 8.97
C LYS A 274 -12.30 -11.43 7.92
N GLU A 275 -12.34 -10.12 7.79
CA GLU A 275 -13.10 -9.43 6.74
C GLU A 275 -12.61 -9.80 5.35
N ALA A 276 -11.28 -9.81 5.14
CA ALA A 276 -10.65 -10.14 3.86
C ALA A 276 -10.92 -11.58 3.37
N ALA A 277 -11.28 -12.48 4.27
CA ALA A 277 -11.63 -13.86 3.93
C ALA A 277 -13.10 -14.06 3.48
N THR A 278 -13.90 -13.00 3.42
CA THR A 278 -15.33 -13.05 3.07
C THR A 278 -15.59 -12.92 1.57
N GLN A 279 -16.77 -13.40 1.12
CA GLN A 279 -17.20 -13.16 -0.26
C GLN A 279 -17.38 -11.66 -0.53
N GLY A 280 -17.94 -10.89 0.40
CA GLY A 280 -18.11 -9.45 0.23
C GLY A 280 -16.78 -8.70 0.01
N PHE A 281 -15.67 -9.20 0.57
CA PHE A 281 -14.36 -8.64 0.26
C PHE A 281 -13.88 -8.97 -1.16
N LYS A 282 -14.21 -10.17 -1.67
CA LYS A 282 -13.91 -10.50 -3.08
C LYS A 282 -14.70 -9.62 -4.02
N ASP A 283 -15.99 -9.45 -3.77
CA ASP A 283 -16.87 -8.57 -4.57
C ASP A 283 -16.35 -7.12 -4.55
N TYR A 284 -15.92 -6.65 -3.37
CA TYR A 284 -15.27 -5.34 -3.22
C TYR A 284 -13.99 -5.21 -4.08
N GLN A 285 -13.12 -6.21 -4.08
CA GLN A 285 -11.88 -6.16 -4.85
C GLN A 285 -12.12 -6.24 -6.37
N GLU A 286 -13.15 -6.95 -6.81
CA GLU A 286 -13.60 -6.93 -8.19
C GLU A 286 -14.03 -5.53 -8.62
N GLN A 287 -14.84 -4.87 -7.77
CA GLN A 287 -15.27 -3.50 -8.00
C GLN A 287 -14.09 -2.52 -8.01
N VAL A 288 -13.07 -2.72 -7.15
CA VAL A 288 -11.82 -1.94 -7.16
C VAL A 288 -11.14 -2.00 -8.53
N LEU A 289 -11.03 -3.20 -9.12
CA LEU A 289 -10.44 -3.37 -10.46
C LEU A 289 -11.29 -2.71 -11.55
N ASN A 290 -12.60 -2.88 -11.49
CA ASN A 290 -13.52 -2.34 -12.48
C ASN A 290 -13.47 -0.81 -12.47
N ASN A 291 -13.52 -0.19 -11.30
CA ASN A 291 -13.41 1.26 -11.16
C ASN A 291 -12.08 1.80 -11.72
N ALA A 292 -10.95 1.13 -11.40
CA ALA A 292 -9.64 1.53 -11.92
C ALA A 292 -9.59 1.47 -13.46
N ARG A 293 -10.13 0.39 -14.05
CA ARG A 293 -10.17 0.19 -15.50
C ARG A 293 -11.03 1.23 -16.20
N VAL A 294 -12.21 1.52 -15.67
CA VAL A 294 -13.12 2.55 -16.21
C VAL A 294 -12.44 3.91 -16.16
N MET A 295 -11.87 4.30 -15.03
CA MET A 295 -11.17 5.57 -14.92
C MET A 295 -10.01 5.70 -15.91
N ALA A 296 -9.17 4.66 -16.03
CA ALA A 296 -8.04 4.65 -16.95
C ALA A 296 -8.50 4.74 -18.42
N ARG A 297 -9.58 4.02 -18.79
CA ARG A 297 -10.16 4.07 -20.13
C ARG A 297 -10.72 5.47 -20.45
N VAL A 298 -11.55 6.01 -19.58
CA VAL A 298 -12.19 7.33 -19.80
C VAL A 298 -11.14 8.44 -19.91
N LEU A 299 -10.17 8.46 -18.99
CA LEU A 299 -9.09 9.45 -19.02
C LEU A 299 -8.21 9.30 -20.26
N GLY A 300 -7.91 8.06 -20.67
CA GLY A 300 -7.07 7.77 -21.83
C GLY A 300 -7.79 7.96 -23.16
N GLU A 301 -8.85 7.20 -23.39
CA GLU A 301 -9.51 7.11 -24.70
C GLU A 301 -10.46 8.27 -24.97
N GLU A 302 -11.21 8.74 -23.96
CA GLU A 302 -12.23 9.78 -24.17
C GLU A 302 -11.70 11.20 -23.91
N ARG A 303 -10.76 11.34 -22.95
CA ARG A 303 -10.22 12.66 -22.57
C ARG A 303 -8.79 12.91 -23.09
N GLY A 304 -8.19 11.94 -23.79
CA GLY A 304 -6.90 12.08 -24.45
C GLY A 304 -5.70 12.29 -23.52
N LEU A 305 -5.81 11.86 -22.24
CA LEU A 305 -4.69 11.85 -21.31
C LEU A 305 -3.85 10.59 -21.54
N ARG A 306 -2.54 10.68 -21.34
CA ARG A 306 -1.67 9.50 -21.48
C ARG A 306 -1.67 8.68 -20.21
N VAL A 307 -2.28 7.50 -20.27
CA VAL A 307 -2.16 6.47 -19.23
C VAL A 307 -0.83 5.72 -19.45
N VAL A 308 0.02 5.68 -18.43
CA VAL A 308 1.28 4.91 -18.48
C VAL A 308 0.95 3.42 -18.67
N SER A 309 1.68 2.73 -19.52
CA SER A 309 1.41 1.37 -20.00
C SER A 309 0.09 1.21 -20.78
N GLY A 310 -0.63 2.29 -21.08
CA GLY A 310 -1.89 2.30 -21.84
C GLY A 310 -3.10 1.66 -21.12
N ARG A 311 -2.90 1.00 -19.98
CA ARG A 311 -3.94 0.25 -19.26
C ARG A 311 -3.58 0.03 -17.79
N THR A 312 -4.55 -0.46 -17.02
CA THR A 312 -4.31 -1.03 -15.70
C THR A 312 -4.85 -2.45 -15.55
N GLU A 313 -4.11 -3.28 -14.85
CA GLU A 313 -4.47 -4.65 -14.46
C GLU A 313 -4.58 -4.79 -12.94
N SER A 314 -4.54 -3.64 -12.23
CA SER A 314 -4.60 -3.56 -10.78
C SER A 314 -5.51 -2.41 -10.32
N HIS A 315 -5.38 -1.99 -9.07
CA HIS A 315 -6.11 -0.88 -8.46
C HIS A 315 -5.51 0.50 -8.73
N VAL A 316 -4.38 0.58 -9.41
CA VAL A 316 -3.57 1.79 -9.58
C VAL A 316 -3.17 2.00 -11.02
N PHE A 317 -3.10 3.25 -11.44
CA PHE A 317 -2.49 3.68 -12.70
C PHE A 317 -1.85 5.06 -12.58
N LEU A 318 -0.99 5.36 -13.53
CA LEU A 318 -0.32 6.66 -13.63
C LEU A 318 -0.84 7.42 -14.84
N LEU A 319 -1.02 8.73 -14.69
CA LEU A 319 -1.24 9.66 -15.79
C LEU A 319 0.04 10.45 -16.05
N ASP A 320 0.48 10.45 -17.30
CA ASP A 320 1.51 11.33 -17.83
C ASP A 320 0.87 12.65 -18.28
N LEU A 321 1.24 13.75 -17.66
CA LEU A 321 0.64 15.06 -17.88
C LEU A 321 1.43 15.96 -18.84
N ARG A 322 2.51 15.43 -19.44
CA ARG A 322 3.37 16.20 -20.36
C ARG A 322 2.60 16.72 -21.57
N ASN A 323 1.60 15.98 -22.05
CA ASN A 323 0.74 16.42 -23.16
C ASN A 323 -0.23 17.55 -22.78
N LYS A 324 -0.40 17.82 -21.47
CA LYS A 324 -1.19 18.95 -20.95
C LYS A 324 -0.31 20.16 -20.59
N ASN A 325 1.03 20.02 -20.65
CA ASN A 325 2.00 21.01 -20.23
C ASN A 325 1.85 21.45 -18.75
N ILE A 326 1.43 20.53 -17.88
CA ILE A 326 1.33 20.76 -16.43
C ILE A 326 2.18 19.74 -15.70
N THR A 327 2.68 20.10 -14.53
CA THR A 327 3.44 19.22 -13.65
C THR A 327 2.51 18.43 -12.74
N GLY A 328 3.03 17.32 -12.19
CA GLY A 328 2.28 16.56 -11.17
C GLY A 328 1.95 17.40 -9.95
N LYS A 329 2.86 18.31 -9.54
CA LYS A 329 2.65 19.24 -8.42
C LYS A 329 1.48 20.21 -8.68
N GLU A 330 1.38 20.77 -9.89
CA GLU A 330 0.28 21.66 -10.26
C GLU A 330 -1.03 20.90 -10.33
N ALA A 331 -1.04 19.71 -10.91
CA ALA A 331 -2.21 18.84 -10.98
C ALA A 331 -2.72 18.40 -9.59
N GLU A 332 -1.82 17.97 -8.70
CA GLU A 332 -2.14 17.64 -7.30
C GLU A 332 -2.83 18.82 -6.59
N ALA A 333 -2.26 20.02 -6.73
CA ALA A 333 -2.84 21.22 -6.13
C ALA A 333 -4.19 21.63 -6.75
N ALA A 334 -4.35 21.53 -8.08
CA ALA A 334 -5.59 21.87 -8.76
C ALA A 334 -6.73 20.92 -8.38
N LEU A 335 -6.47 19.61 -8.40
CA LEU A 335 -7.43 18.58 -7.99
C LEU A 335 -7.80 18.71 -6.49
N GLY A 336 -6.83 19.03 -5.63
CA GLY A 336 -7.08 19.30 -4.22
C GLY A 336 -8.08 20.44 -3.98
N ARG A 337 -8.01 21.53 -4.75
CA ARG A 337 -9.01 22.62 -4.70
C ARG A 337 -10.41 22.18 -5.10
N ALA A 338 -10.49 21.15 -5.94
CA ALA A 338 -11.76 20.57 -6.38
C ALA A 338 -12.24 19.41 -5.47
N HIS A 339 -11.59 19.18 -4.32
CA HIS A 339 -11.87 18.09 -3.37
C HIS A 339 -11.64 16.69 -3.97
N ILE A 340 -10.69 16.56 -4.89
CA ILE A 340 -10.21 15.27 -5.41
C ILE A 340 -8.77 15.11 -4.95
N THR A 341 -8.52 14.11 -4.12
CA THR A 341 -7.21 13.86 -3.50
C THR A 341 -6.44 12.83 -4.29
N VAL A 342 -5.31 13.24 -4.85
CA VAL A 342 -4.33 12.38 -5.56
C VAL A 342 -2.94 12.68 -5.04
N ASN A 343 -1.93 11.93 -5.47
CA ASN A 343 -0.55 12.32 -5.26
C ASN A 343 0.20 12.50 -6.60
N LYS A 344 1.06 13.52 -6.65
CA LYS A 344 2.04 13.63 -7.73
C LYS A 344 2.96 12.42 -7.74
N ASN A 345 3.35 11.96 -8.91
CA ASN A 345 4.17 10.78 -9.08
C ASN A 345 5.08 10.92 -10.31
N GLY A 346 6.33 10.48 -10.17
CA GLY A 346 7.20 10.33 -11.33
C GLY A 346 6.63 9.31 -12.32
N ILE A 347 6.90 9.53 -13.59
CA ILE A 347 6.58 8.61 -14.69
C ILE A 347 7.87 8.01 -15.23
N PRO A 348 7.84 6.92 -15.99
CA PRO A 348 9.01 6.38 -16.66
C PRO A 348 9.71 7.45 -17.51
N ASN A 349 11.03 7.58 -17.34
CA ASN A 349 11.87 8.61 -18.00
C ASN A 349 11.39 10.05 -17.72
N ASP A 350 10.99 10.33 -16.48
CA ASP A 350 10.48 11.63 -16.07
C ASP A 350 11.58 12.72 -16.16
N PRO A 351 11.39 13.80 -16.94
CA PRO A 351 12.35 14.89 -17.03
C PRO A 351 12.35 15.80 -15.79
N GLN A 352 11.34 15.71 -14.92
CA GLN A 352 11.19 16.56 -13.76
C GLN A 352 11.87 15.98 -12.52
N LYS A 353 12.19 16.85 -11.57
CA LYS A 353 12.73 16.45 -10.26
C LYS A 353 11.64 15.73 -9.44
N PRO A 354 12.01 14.84 -8.49
CA PRO A 354 11.05 14.05 -7.69
C PRO A 354 10.00 14.85 -6.92
N PHE A 355 10.27 16.11 -6.55
CA PHE A 355 9.31 16.98 -5.85
C PHE A 355 8.35 17.74 -6.79
N VAL A 356 8.56 17.67 -8.10
CA VAL A 356 7.74 18.32 -9.13
C VAL A 356 6.94 17.28 -9.88
N THR A 357 7.61 16.30 -10.48
CA THR A 357 7.10 15.18 -11.30
C THR A 357 6.32 15.62 -12.54
N SER A 358 6.18 14.72 -13.49
CA SER A 358 5.38 14.95 -14.71
C SER A 358 4.06 14.20 -14.71
N GLY A 359 3.73 13.49 -13.63
CA GLY A 359 2.51 12.71 -13.54
C GLY A 359 1.84 12.74 -12.18
N ILE A 360 0.68 12.11 -12.14
CA ILE A 360 -0.07 11.79 -10.92
C ILE A 360 -0.39 10.31 -10.87
N ARG A 361 -0.53 9.79 -9.64
CA ARG A 361 -0.96 8.41 -9.39
C ARG A 361 -2.41 8.43 -8.92
N ILE A 362 -3.22 7.56 -9.50
CA ILE A 362 -4.64 7.40 -9.19
C ILE A 362 -4.89 5.95 -8.78
N GLY A 363 -5.67 5.76 -7.73
CA GLY A 363 -6.12 4.45 -7.25
C GLY A 363 -7.57 4.43 -6.86
N SER A 364 -8.18 3.26 -6.91
CA SER A 364 -9.62 3.07 -6.71
C SER A 364 -10.05 2.47 -5.36
N PRO A 365 -9.17 2.03 -4.42
CA PRO A 365 -9.63 1.32 -3.22
C PRO A 365 -10.54 2.15 -2.32
N ALA A 366 -10.15 3.38 -1.96
CA ALA A 366 -10.90 4.22 -1.04
C ALA A 366 -12.27 4.64 -1.60
N MET A 367 -12.34 5.04 -2.88
CA MET A 367 -13.59 5.38 -3.54
C MET A 367 -14.54 4.17 -3.60
N THR A 368 -14.01 2.97 -3.85
CA THR A 368 -14.81 1.74 -3.87
C THR A 368 -15.33 1.39 -2.48
N THR A 369 -14.53 1.62 -1.42
CA THR A 369 -14.99 1.44 -0.04
C THR A 369 -16.19 2.33 0.31
N ARG A 370 -16.27 3.54 -0.26
CA ARG A 370 -17.45 4.42 -0.16
C ARG A 370 -18.70 3.87 -0.86
N GLY A 371 -18.57 2.86 -1.70
CA GLY A 371 -19.66 2.30 -2.49
C GLY A 371 -19.75 2.83 -3.92
N PHE A 372 -18.71 3.48 -4.43
CA PHE A 372 -18.67 3.92 -5.83
C PHE A 372 -18.56 2.73 -6.77
N THR A 373 -19.35 2.79 -7.84
CA THR A 373 -19.36 1.83 -8.94
C THR A 373 -18.71 2.42 -10.18
N GLU A 374 -18.78 1.71 -11.30
CA GLU A 374 -18.29 2.19 -12.60
C GLU A 374 -18.95 3.50 -13.02
N ILE A 375 -20.20 3.76 -12.61
CA ILE A 375 -20.93 5.00 -12.91
C ILE A 375 -20.24 6.21 -12.27
N GLU A 376 -19.96 6.12 -10.98
CA GLU A 376 -19.25 7.20 -10.27
C GLU A 376 -17.80 7.30 -10.74
N ALA A 377 -17.14 6.15 -11.05
CA ALA A 377 -15.78 6.12 -11.58
C ALA A 377 -15.66 6.89 -12.90
N GLU A 378 -16.60 6.69 -13.82
CA GLU A 378 -16.67 7.44 -15.08
C GLU A 378 -16.90 8.94 -14.84
N GLN A 379 -17.86 9.31 -13.98
CA GLN A 379 -18.12 10.70 -13.63
C GLN A 379 -16.87 11.37 -13.03
N ILE A 380 -16.18 10.69 -12.11
CA ILE A 380 -14.98 11.24 -11.46
C ILE A 380 -13.84 11.39 -12.48
N ALA A 381 -13.68 10.46 -13.41
CA ALA A 381 -12.68 10.57 -14.47
C ALA A 381 -12.91 11.82 -15.33
N HIS A 382 -14.15 12.11 -15.71
CA HIS A 382 -14.47 13.35 -16.42
C HIS A 382 -14.19 14.61 -15.57
N LEU A 383 -14.53 14.60 -14.29
CA LEU A 383 -14.26 15.72 -13.37
C LEU A 383 -12.75 15.97 -13.20
N ILE A 384 -11.95 14.90 -13.10
CA ILE A 384 -10.48 15.00 -13.09
C ILE A 384 -9.99 15.69 -14.35
N ALA A 385 -10.46 15.25 -15.52
CA ALA A 385 -10.03 15.82 -16.78
C ALA A 385 -10.46 17.30 -16.94
N ASP A 386 -11.68 17.66 -16.49
CA ASP A 386 -12.15 19.06 -16.51
C ASP A 386 -11.22 19.98 -15.71
N VAL A 387 -10.76 19.54 -14.51
CA VAL A 387 -9.80 20.29 -13.70
C VAL A 387 -8.42 20.35 -14.38
N LEU A 388 -7.96 19.26 -14.98
CA LEU A 388 -6.64 19.20 -15.63
C LEU A 388 -6.61 20.01 -16.95
N ASP A 389 -7.74 20.22 -17.60
CA ASP A 389 -7.88 21.08 -18.79
C ASP A 389 -7.82 22.57 -18.44
N ALA A 390 -8.16 22.94 -17.20
CA ALA A 390 -8.16 24.33 -16.72
C ALA A 390 -7.61 24.42 -15.27
N PRO A 391 -6.35 24.03 -15.02
CA PRO A 391 -5.82 23.81 -13.68
C PRO A 391 -5.75 25.06 -12.80
N ASN A 392 -5.76 26.25 -13.40
CA ASN A 392 -5.70 27.53 -12.69
C ASN A 392 -7.05 28.28 -12.67
N ASP A 393 -8.11 27.68 -13.21
CA ASP A 393 -9.45 28.30 -13.25
C ASP A 393 -10.23 27.93 -11.97
N GLU A 394 -10.40 28.93 -11.09
CA GLU A 394 -11.13 28.74 -9.83
C GLU A 394 -12.63 28.50 -10.05
N ALA A 395 -13.24 29.00 -11.14
CA ALA A 395 -14.64 28.76 -11.45
C ALA A 395 -14.85 27.27 -11.84
N VAL A 396 -13.93 26.70 -12.59
CA VAL A 396 -13.92 25.26 -12.90
C VAL A 396 -13.74 24.45 -11.63
N ALA A 397 -12.75 24.79 -10.79
CA ALA A 397 -12.50 24.10 -9.52
C ALA A 397 -13.74 24.15 -8.59
N ALA A 398 -14.40 25.31 -8.48
CA ALA A 398 -15.62 25.48 -7.68
C ALA A 398 -16.79 24.64 -8.22
N THR A 399 -16.96 24.61 -9.56
CA THR A 399 -17.99 23.80 -10.22
C THR A 399 -17.79 22.32 -9.97
N VAL A 400 -16.54 21.83 -10.12
CA VAL A 400 -16.19 20.43 -9.88
C VAL A 400 -16.36 20.11 -8.39
N ARG A 401 -15.90 20.97 -7.48
CA ARG A 401 -16.07 20.79 -6.02
C ARG A 401 -17.55 20.64 -5.63
N ALA A 402 -18.43 21.41 -6.23
CA ALA A 402 -19.88 21.29 -5.98
C ALA A 402 -20.42 19.90 -6.42
N LYS A 403 -19.97 19.39 -7.59
CA LYS A 403 -20.35 18.07 -8.07
C LYS A 403 -19.77 16.96 -7.17
N VAL A 404 -18.50 17.07 -6.77
CA VAL A 404 -17.85 16.16 -5.82
C VAL A 404 -18.63 16.12 -4.50
N SER A 405 -18.97 17.27 -3.92
CA SER A 405 -19.78 17.33 -2.71
C SER A 405 -21.14 16.64 -2.86
N ALA A 406 -21.79 16.80 -4.01
CA ALA A 406 -23.06 16.15 -4.29
C ALA A 406 -22.94 14.61 -4.39
N ILE A 407 -21.84 14.11 -4.95
CA ILE A 407 -21.54 12.68 -5.01
C ILE A 407 -21.23 12.17 -3.59
N CYS A 408 -20.32 12.81 -2.86
CA CYS A 408 -19.90 12.39 -1.52
C CYS A 408 -21.08 12.29 -0.54
N LYS A 409 -22.05 13.19 -0.61
CA LYS A 409 -23.28 13.15 0.22
C LYS A 409 -24.15 11.92 -0.03
N LYS A 410 -24.11 11.33 -1.23
CA LYS A 410 -24.85 10.10 -1.54
C LYS A 410 -24.13 8.86 -1.03
N PHE A 411 -22.83 8.95 -0.83
CA PHE A 411 -21.95 7.85 -0.46
C PHE A 411 -21.07 8.26 0.72
N PRO A 412 -21.61 8.43 1.92
CA PRO A 412 -20.81 8.77 3.10
C PRO A 412 -19.84 7.63 3.42
N VAL A 413 -18.68 7.96 4.00
CA VAL A 413 -17.67 6.96 4.38
C VAL A 413 -18.16 6.12 5.56
N TYR A 414 -18.64 6.80 6.59
CA TYR A 414 -19.08 6.13 7.83
C TYR A 414 -20.57 6.37 8.15
N GLY A 415 -21.26 7.15 7.36
CA GLY A 415 -22.63 7.58 7.60
C GLY A 415 -22.70 8.65 8.70
N ALA A 416 -23.60 9.61 8.53
CA ALA A 416 -23.92 10.57 9.58
C ALA A 416 -24.88 9.96 10.59
#